data_7779c4cc4ee34f96780ba92fbaf5c06a
#
_entry.id   7779c4cc4ee34f96780ba92fbaf5c06a
#
_cell.length_a   1.000
_cell.length_b   1.000
_cell.length_c   1.000
_cell.angle_alpha   90.00
_cell.angle_beta   90.00
_cell.angle_gamma   90.00
#
_symmetry.space_group_name_H-M   'P 1'
#
loop_
_entity.id
_entity.type
_entity.pdbx_description
1 polymer ?
#
loop_
_entity_poly.entity_id
_entity_poly.type
_entity_poly.pdbx_seq_one_letter_code
_entity_poly.pdbx_strand_id
1 'polypeptide(L)'
;HDIIISRKQSEQNQFPKTETVKMGTSRVLLPVVDLSSPDKISTAQLIRQACLEHGFFYVKNHGISEDLMEGVFRESKGFFNLPIEEKMALLRRDLLGYTPLYAEKLDPSLNSIGDSKESFYFGSLEGVLAQRYPNQWPCQNLLPSWRQTMECYYKSVLSVGRELLGLIALALDLEEDFFEQVGALNDPAAVVRLLHYPGEVISSDVETYGASAHSDYGMVTLLLTDGVPGLQVYIIWLPLSFSFHGKLHVSS
;
A
#
# COMPACT_ATOMS: atom_id res chain seq x y z
N HIS A 1 3.38 -8.20 -6.10
CA HIS A 1 2.42 -7.88 -5.03
C HIS A 1 3.00 -6.74 -4.23
N ASP A 2 2.47 -5.55 -4.40
CA ASP A 2 2.94 -4.36 -3.71
C ASP A 2 2.20 -4.24 -2.38
N ILE A 3 2.96 -4.14 -1.29
CA ILE A 3 2.42 -3.85 0.03
C ILE A 3 2.74 -2.40 0.30
N ILE A 4 1.72 -1.55 0.29
CA ILE A 4 1.88 -0.11 0.41
C ILE A 4 1.50 0.32 1.83
N ILE A 5 2.41 1.05 2.49
CA ILE A 5 2.17 1.68 3.78
C ILE A 5 2.26 3.19 3.58
N SER A 6 1.14 3.87 3.79
CA SER A 6 1.03 5.31 3.54
C SER A 6 0.88 6.10 4.84
N ARG A 7 1.64 7.17 4.99
CA ARG A 7 1.51 8.14 6.07
C ARG A 7 1.50 9.58 5.55
N LYS A 8 0.57 10.39 6.06
CA LYS A 8 0.51 11.84 5.87
C LYS A 8 0.75 12.54 7.21
N GLN A 9 1.58 13.58 7.22
CA GLN A 9 1.76 14.42 8.41
C GLN A 9 0.59 15.41 8.52
N SER A 10 -0.10 15.44 9.67
CA SER A 10 -1.20 16.37 9.90
C SER A 10 -0.66 17.70 10.40
N GLU A 11 -0.72 18.74 9.59
CA GLU A 11 -0.81 20.11 10.08
C GLU A 11 -2.20 20.66 9.80
N GLN A 12 -2.77 21.32 10.79
CA GLN A 12 -4.07 22.00 10.71
C GLN A 12 -3.94 23.20 9.77
N ASN A 13 -4.28 23.03 8.49
CA ASN A 13 -4.51 24.16 7.62
C ASN A 13 -5.83 23.99 6.89
N GLN A 14 -6.65 25.03 7.00
CA GLN A 14 -7.97 25.17 6.37
C GLN A 14 -7.82 25.09 4.86
N PHE A 15 -8.39 24.05 4.26
CA PHE A 15 -8.53 23.95 2.80
C PHE A 15 -9.49 25.04 2.29
N PRO A 16 -9.21 25.66 1.14
CA PRO A 16 -10.20 26.50 0.47
C PRO A 16 -11.40 25.65 0.09
N LYS A 17 -12.59 26.17 0.36
CA LYS A 17 -13.87 25.54 0.03
C LYS A 17 -13.98 25.43 -1.50
N THR A 18 -13.66 24.26 -2.04
CA THR A 18 -14.11 23.89 -3.38
C THR A 18 -15.63 23.69 -3.32
N GLU A 19 -16.35 24.34 -4.22
CA GLU A 19 -17.80 24.25 -4.32
C GLU A 19 -18.23 22.79 -4.44
N THR A 20 -18.98 22.35 -3.45
CA THR A 20 -19.57 21.03 -3.39
C THR A 20 -20.69 20.96 -4.43
N VAL A 21 -20.44 20.31 -5.54
CA VAL A 21 -21.52 19.85 -6.42
C VAL A 21 -22.30 18.81 -5.59
N LYS A 22 -23.49 19.22 -5.12
CA LYS A 22 -24.46 18.35 -4.46
C LYS A 22 -25.02 17.38 -5.49
N MET A 23 -24.34 16.27 -5.75
CA MET A 23 -24.97 15.06 -6.27
C MET A 23 -25.29 14.13 -5.11
N GLY A 24 -26.45 13.46 -5.20
CA GLY A 24 -27.11 12.75 -4.11
C GLY A 24 -26.18 11.85 -3.28
N THR A 25 -26.40 11.86 -1.99
CA THR A 25 -25.63 11.19 -0.93
C THR A 25 -25.85 9.67 -0.93
N SER A 26 -25.40 8.96 -1.97
CA SER A 26 -25.18 7.53 -1.87
C SER A 26 -23.78 7.31 -1.32
N ARG A 27 -23.69 6.98 -0.03
CA ARG A 27 -22.45 6.46 0.57
C ARG A 27 -22.20 5.08 -0.04
N VAL A 28 -21.23 4.97 -0.92
CA VAL A 28 -20.73 3.65 -1.32
C VAL A 28 -19.93 3.09 -0.15
N LEU A 29 -20.40 1.96 0.38
CA LEU A 29 -19.69 1.20 1.41
C LEU A 29 -18.89 0.11 0.71
N LEU A 30 -17.56 0.16 0.82
CA LEU A 30 -16.72 -0.92 0.35
C LEU A 30 -17.00 -2.20 1.15
N PRO A 31 -17.06 -3.35 0.49
CA PRO A 31 -17.23 -4.64 1.16
C PRO A 31 -16.13 -4.91 2.19
N VAL A 32 -16.46 -5.68 3.23
CA VAL A 32 -15.52 -6.11 4.28
C VAL A 32 -15.40 -7.62 4.22
N VAL A 33 -14.25 -8.10 3.81
CA VAL A 33 -13.89 -9.53 3.75
C VAL A 33 -13.33 -9.97 5.10
N ASP A 34 -13.90 -11.02 5.66
CA ASP A 34 -13.48 -11.64 6.92
C ASP A 34 -12.64 -12.89 6.64
N LEU A 35 -11.33 -12.83 6.88
CA LEU A 35 -10.44 -13.97 6.64
C LEU A 35 -10.64 -15.10 7.65
N SER A 36 -11.22 -14.84 8.83
CA SER A 36 -11.55 -15.89 9.80
C SER A 36 -12.83 -16.66 9.47
N SER A 37 -13.54 -16.32 8.39
CA SER A 37 -14.77 -16.96 7.98
C SER A 37 -14.54 -18.44 7.62
N PRO A 38 -15.30 -19.39 8.19
CA PRO A 38 -15.22 -20.79 7.80
C PRO A 38 -15.85 -21.06 6.43
N ASP A 39 -16.72 -20.19 5.95
CA ASP A 39 -17.38 -20.29 4.63
C ASP A 39 -16.56 -19.58 3.56
N LYS A 40 -15.52 -20.27 3.07
CA LYS A 40 -14.63 -19.77 2.02
C LYS A 40 -15.36 -19.49 0.71
N ILE A 41 -16.40 -20.24 0.38
CA ILE A 41 -17.14 -20.06 -0.89
C ILE A 41 -17.89 -18.74 -0.88
N SER A 42 -18.66 -18.46 0.17
CA SER A 42 -19.34 -17.16 0.29
C SER A 42 -18.35 -16.01 0.39
N THR A 43 -17.20 -16.21 1.05
CA THR A 43 -16.13 -15.20 1.11
C THR A 43 -15.53 -14.94 -0.28
N ALA A 44 -15.29 -15.97 -1.07
CA ALA A 44 -14.79 -15.86 -2.44
C ALA A 44 -15.80 -15.14 -3.37
N GLN A 45 -17.10 -15.42 -3.23
CA GLN A 45 -18.15 -14.72 -3.96
C GLN A 45 -18.19 -13.23 -3.61
N LEU A 46 -18.02 -12.87 -2.33
CA LEU A 46 -17.93 -11.48 -1.88
C LEU A 46 -16.70 -10.78 -2.48
N ILE A 47 -15.54 -11.45 -2.51
CA ILE A 47 -14.33 -10.94 -3.17
C ILE A 47 -14.58 -10.72 -4.66
N ARG A 48 -15.18 -11.71 -5.36
CA ARG A 48 -15.52 -11.57 -6.78
C ARG A 48 -16.38 -10.34 -7.03
N GLN A 49 -17.45 -10.16 -6.26
CA GLN A 49 -18.33 -9.01 -6.38
C GLN A 49 -17.58 -7.70 -6.11
N ALA A 50 -16.78 -7.64 -5.03
CA ALA A 50 -16.00 -6.46 -4.68
C ALA A 50 -15.02 -6.06 -5.80
N CYS A 51 -14.32 -7.03 -6.40
CA CYS A 51 -13.40 -6.79 -7.51
C CYS A 51 -14.12 -6.28 -8.76
N LEU A 52 -15.28 -6.86 -9.11
CA LEU A 52 -16.04 -6.45 -10.29
C LEU A 52 -16.72 -5.07 -10.15
N GLU A 53 -17.19 -4.72 -8.94
CA GLU A 53 -17.95 -3.50 -8.72
C GLU A 53 -17.09 -2.32 -8.25
N HIS A 54 -16.05 -2.58 -7.50
CA HIS A 54 -15.28 -1.54 -6.81
C HIS A 54 -13.76 -1.58 -7.08
N GLY A 55 -13.19 -2.74 -7.38
CA GLY A 55 -11.75 -2.97 -7.42
C GLY A 55 -11.07 -2.89 -6.05
N PHE A 56 -11.83 -2.65 -4.96
CA PHE A 56 -11.33 -2.45 -3.59
C PHE A 56 -12.24 -3.10 -2.56
N PHE A 57 -11.67 -3.62 -1.49
CA PHE A 57 -12.38 -4.10 -0.32
C PHE A 57 -11.54 -4.00 0.95
N TYR A 58 -12.20 -3.98 2.10
CA TYR A 58 -11.55 -4.06 3.39
C TYR A 58 -11.31 -5.52 3.78
N VAL A 59 -10.20 -5.76 4.48
CA VAL A 59 -9.92 -7.06 5.09
C VAL A 59 -9.91 -6.92 6.62
N LYS A 60 -10.56 -7.84 7.31
CA LYS A 60 -10.52 -7.97 8.77
C LYS A 60 -10.10 -9.38 9.18
N ASN A 61 -9.69 -9.52 10.44
CA ASN A 61 -9.23 -10.80 11.02
C ASN A 61 -8.07 -11.44 10.24
N HIS A 62 -7.20 -10.60 9.68
CA HIS A 62 -6.03 -10.99 8.89
C HIS A 62 -4.84 -11.52 9.71
N GLY A 63 -4.96 -11.59 11.04
CA GLY A 63 -3.95 -12.17 11.92
C GLY A 63 -2.68 -11.32 12.16
N ILE A 64 -2.53 -10.16 11.53
CA ILE A 64 -1.41 -9.26 11.82
C ILE A 64 -1.77 -8.45 13.07
N SER A 65 -0.90 -8.49 14.10
CA SER A 65 -1.16 -7.78 15.35
C SER A 65 -1.11 -6.27 15.19
N GLU A 66 -1.93 -5.55 15.96
CA GLU A 66 -1.92 -4.08 16.02
C GLU A 66 -0.55 -3.55 16.42
N ASP A 67 0.12 -4.17 17.40
CA ASP A 67 1.48 -3.80 17.83
C ASP A 67 2.49 -3.84 16.70
N LEU A 68 2.40 -4.84 15.81
CA LEU A 68 3.29 -4.94 14.65
C LEU A 68 2.98 -3.83 13.62
N MET A 69 1.71 -3.57 13.35
CA MET A 69 1.30 -2.50 12.43
C MET A 69 1.72 -1.11 12.96
N GLU A 70 1.51 -0.83 14.24
CA GLU A 70 1.99 0.39 14.90
C GLU A 70 3.52 0.48 14.88
N GLY A 71 4.19 -0.65 15.11
CA GLY A 71 5.64 -0.78 15.01
C GLY A 71 6.14 -0.35 13.63
N VAL A 72 5.51 -0.82 12.56
CA VAL A 72 5.87 -0.46 11.19
C VAL A 72 5.72 1.05 10.95
N PHE A 73 4.63 1.68 11.39
CA PHE A 73 4.47 3.13 11.25
C PHE A 73 5.51 3.90 12.07
N ARG A 74 5.83 3.45 13.28
CA ARG A 74 6.84 4.08 14.13
C ARG A 74 8.22 4.02 13.48
N GLU A 75 8.64 2.85 13.01
CA GLU A 75 9.92 2.65 12.36
C GLU A 75 9.99 3.39 11.01
N SER A 76 8.90 3.40 10.24
CA SER A 76 8.81 4.20 8.99
C SER A 76 9.00 5.68 9.27
N LYS A 77 8.35 6.21 10.31
CA LYS A 77 8.56 7.61 10.73
C LYS A 77 9.99 7.86 11.12
N GLY A 78 10.61 6.93 11.86
CA GLY A 78 12.02 7.03 12.22
C GLY A 78 12.92 7.15 11.00
N PHE A 79 12.67 6.32 9.97
CA PHE A 79 13.44 6.35 8.72
C PHE A 79 13.27 7.67 7.95
N PHE A 80 12.02 8.11 7.71
CA PHE A 80 11.78 9.33 6.92
C PHE A 80 12.25 10.61 7.64
N ASN A 81 12.41 10.58 8.96
CA ASN A 81 12.98 11.67 9.76
C ASN A 81 14.53 11.67 9.78
N LEU A 82 15.19 10.67 9.22
CA LEU A 82 16.66 10.70 9.10
C LEU A 82 17.13 11.87 8.23
N PRO A 83 18.36 12.36 8.46
CA PRO A 83 19.03 13.30 7.55
C PRO A 83 18.99 12.80 6.10
N ILE A 84 18.91 13.73 5.17
CA ILE A 84 18.76 13.36 3.74
C ILE A 84 19.96 12.53 3.25
N GLU A 85 21.16 12.79 3.79
CA GLU A 85 22.39 12.07 3.45
C GLU A 85 22.28 10.58 3.80
N GLU A 86 21.70 10.26 4.95
CA GLU A 86 21.48 8.88 5.41
C GLU A 86 20.44 8.16 4.52
N LYS A 87 19.38 8.85 4.13
CA LYS A 87 18.40 8.32 3.20
C LYS A 87 18.97 8.12 1.79
N MET A 88 19.74 9.09 1.30
CA MET A 88 20.38 9.04 -0.02
C MET A 88 21.47 7.97 -0.13
N ALA A 89 22.12 7.59 0.98
CA ALA A 89 23.03 6.44 0.99
C ALA A 89 22.32 5.11 0.60
N LEU A 90 21.00 5.06 0.79
CA LEU A 90 20.13 3.93 0.43
C LEU A 90 19.31 4.19 -0.83
N LEU A 91 19.79 5.12 -1.69
CA LEU A 91 19.08 5.45 -2.95
C LEU A 91 18.70 4.19 -3.70
N ARG A 92 17.50 4.18 -4.24
CA ARG A 92 16.92 3.06 -4.99
C ARG A 92 17.86 2.58 -6.10
N ARG A 93 18.18 1.29 -6.06
CA ARG A 93 18.93 0.58 -7.08
C ARG A 93 18.01 -0.49 -7.63
N ASP A 94 17.84 -0.49 -8.94
CA ASP A 94 16.86 -1.35 -9.61
C ASP A 94 15.45 -1.15 -9.02
N LEU A 95 15.00 -2.08 -8.18
CA LEU A 95 13.65 -2.09 -7.61
C LEU A 95 13.58 -1.65 -6.15
N LEU A 96 14.72 -1.68 -5.39
CA LEU A 96 14.72 -1.60 -3.93
C LEU A 96 15.56 -0.42 -3.42
N GLY A 97 15.11 0.21 -2.34
CA GLY A 97 15.77 1.33 -1.70
C GLY A 97 14.92 2.60 -1.61
N TYR A 98 15.55 3.71 -1.31
CA TYR A 98 14.94 5.02 -1.10
C TYR A 98 14.69 5.76 -2.42
N THR A 99 13.51 6.33 -2.55
CA THR A 99 13.13 7.23 -3.64
C THR A 99 12.82 8.60 -3.05
N PRO A 100 13.58 9.66 -3.45
CA PRO A 100 13.42 11.00 -2.91
C PRO A 100 12.08 11.65 -3.26
N LEU A 101 11.75 12.72 -2.53
CA LEU A 101 10.59 13.55 -2.77
C LEU A 101 10.60 14.06 -4.22
N TYR A 102 9.45 14.03 -4.88
CA TYR A 102 9.22 14.42 -6.28
C TYR A 102 9.97 13.60 -7.35
N ALA A 103 10.69 12.55 -6.97
CA ALA A 103 11.41 11.72 -7.95
C ALA A 103 10.51 10.81 -8.78
N GLU A 104 9.30 10.54 -8.32
CA GLU A 104 8.29 9.77 -9.07
C GLU A 104 7.23 10.70 -9.68
N LYS A 105 6.74 10.31 -10.86
CA LYS A 105 5.66 10.98 -11.56
C LYS A 105 4.76 9.91 -12.17
N LEU A 106 3.67 9.58 -11.47
CA LEU A 106 2.74 8.53 -11.88
C LEU A 106 1.96 8.90 -13.13
N ASP A 107 1.59 10.19 -13.29
CA ASP A 107 0.98 10.70 -14.51
C ASP A 107 1.94 11.65 -15.25
N PRO A 108 2.63 11.19 -16.31
CA PRO A 108 3.54 12.02 -17.09
C PRO A 108 2.85 13.19 -17.82
N SER A 109 1.52 13.12 -18.02
CA SER A 109 0.77 14.16 -18.74
C SER A 109 0.54 15.42 -17.90
N LEU A 110 0.59 15.29 -16.56
CA LEU A 110 0.46 16.42 -15.66
C LEU A 110 1.70 17.33 -15.72
N ASN A 111 1.49 18.64 -15.75
CA ASN A 111 2.58 19.62 -15.66
C ASN A 111 3.02 19.82 -14.21
N SER A 112 3.40 18.73 -13.52
CA SER A 112 3.85 18.70 -12.12
C SER A 112 5.35 18.46 -12.03
N ILE A 113 5.96 18.90 -10.94
CA ILE A 113 7.37 18.62 -10.62
C ILE A 113 7.62 17.16 -10.22
N GLY A 114 6.56 16.37 -10.04
CA GLY A 114 6.53 15.01 -9.53
C GLY A 114 5.50 14.86 -8.41
N ASP A 115 5.26 13.63 -8.00
CA ASP A 115 4.35 13.35 -6.88
C ASP A 115 4.98 13.80 -5.55
N SER A 116 4.18 14.47 -4.70
CA SER A 116 4.63 14.98 -3.39
C SER A 116 4.71 13.85 -2.36
N LYS A 117 5.62 12.91 -2.61
CA LYS A 117 5.90 11.77 -1.73
C LYS A 117 7.35 11.36 -1.81
N GLU A 118 7.85 10.78 -0.74
CA GLU A 118 9.07 9.99 -0.73
C GLU A 118 8.73 8.55 -0.35
N SER A 119 9.55 7.58 -0.74
CA SER A 119 9.25 6.18 -0.50
C SER A 119 10.49 5.35 -0.24
N PHE A 120 10.29 4.19 0.40
CA PHE A 120 11.34 3.19 0.57
C PHE A 120 10.79 1.81 0.22
N TYR A 121 11.54 1.07 -0.58
CA TYR A 121 11.15 -0.24 -1.07
C TYR A 121 12.07 -1.32 -0.51
N PHE A 122 11.50 -2.41 -0.05
CA PHE A 122 12.21 -3.65 0.23
C PHE A 122 11.37 -4.85 -0.21
N GLY A 123 12.02 -5.95 -0.55
CA GLY A 123 11.38 -7.11 -1.17
C GLY A 123 11.77 -8.42 -0.52
N SER A 124 11.79 -9.48 -1.32
CA SER A 124 12.05 -10.84 -0.86
C SER A 124 13.22 -10.93 0.10
N LEU A 125 13.04 -11.68 1.19
CA LEU A 125 14.06 -11.86 2.23
C LEU A 125 14.95 -13.08 1.94
N GLU A 126 14.49 -14.00 1.11
CA GLU A 126 15.15 -15.26 0.73
C GLU A 126 14.79 -15.62 -0.72
N GLY A 127 15.42 -16.67 -1.25
CA GLY A 127 15.16 -17.13 -2.61
C GLY A 127 16.01 -16.44 -3.67
N VAL A 128 15.68 -16.70 -4.93
CA VAL A 128 16.42 -16.21 -6.12
C VAL A 128 16.29 -14.68 -6.25
N LEU A 129 15.10 -14.15 -5.96
CA LEU A 129 14.85 -12.71 -6.06
C LEU A 129 15.64 -11.93 -5.02
N ALA A 130 15.76 -12.42 -3.78
CA ALA A 130 16.56 -11.79 -2.74
C ALA A 130 18.07 -11.79 -3.08
N GLN A 131 18.56 -12.82 -3.75
CA GLN A 131 19.95 -12.87 -4.23
C GLN A 131 20.21 -11.91 -5.39
N ARG A 132 19.25 -11.81 -6.32
CA ARG A 132 19.36 -10.96 -7.50
C ARG A 132 19.17 -9.48 -7.17
N TYR A 133 18.26 -9.17 -6.26
CA TYR A 133 17.91 -7.83 -5.81
C TYR A 133 18.02 -7.74 -4.29
N PRO A 134 19.23 -7.60 -3.74
CA PRO A 134 19.43 -7.56 -2.30
C PRO A 134 18.80 -6.31 -1.69
N ASN A 135 18.13 -6.51 -0.56
CA ASN A 135 17.56 -5.41 0.21
C ASN A 135 18.66 -4.48 0.75
N GLN A 136 18.37 -3.19 0.74
CA GLN A 136 19.16 -2.19 1.42
C GLN A 136 18.53 -1.93 2.80
N TRP A 137 19.35 -1.84 3.85
CA TRP A 137 18.87 -1.64 5.21
C TRP A 137 19.50 -0.39 5.83
N PRO A 138 18.70 0.43 6.56
CA PRO A 138 19.25 1.54 7.34
C PRO A 138 20.29 1.05 8.36
N CYS A 139 21.20 1.95 8.72
CA CYS A 139 22.22 1.65 9.74
C CYS A 139 21.55 1.26 11.07
N GLN A 140 21.93 0.11 11.61
CA GLN A 140 21.37 -0.42 12.85
C GLN A 140 21.63 0.49 14.06
N ASN A 141 22.72 1.27 14.05
CA ASN A 141 23.00 2.24 15.12
C ASN A 141 22.01 3.41 15.13
N LEU A 142 21.41 3.75 13.99
CA LEU A 142 20.42 4.81 13.88
C LEU A 142 19.00 4.29 14.12
N LEU A 143 18.71 3.09 13.62
CA LEU A 143 17.39 2.48 13.68
C LEU A 143 17.51 0.98 14.07
N PRO A 144 17.74 0.69 15.36
CA PRO A 144 18.10 -0.65 15.82
C PRO A 144 17.01 -1.71 15.60
N SER A 145 15.73 -1.33 15.66
CA SER A 145 14.61 -2.24 15.51
C SER A 145 14.04 -2.30 14.09
N TRP A 146 14.45 -1.38 13.21
CA TRP A 146 13.82 -1.17 11.91
C TRP A 146 13.79 -2.44 11.06
N ARG A 147 14.94 -3.03 10.83
CA ARG A 147 15.05 -4.24 10.00
C ARG A 147 14.21 -5.39 10.54
N GLN A 148 14.31 -5.67 11.83
CA GLN A 148 13.55 -6.76 12.46
C GLN A 148 12.03 -6.54 12.32
N THR A 149 11.56 -5.32 12.57
CA THR A 149 10.13 -4.97 12.44
C THR A 149 9.66 -5.16 11.00
N MET A 150 10.43 -4.66 10.02
CA MET A 150 10.06 -4.76 8.61
C MET A 150 10.10 -6.19 8.07
N GLU A 151 11.08 -7.01 8.49
CA GLU A 151 11.13 -8.43 8.12
C GLU A 151 9.96 -9.23 8.73
N CYS A 152 9.58 -8.95 9.99
CA CYS A 152 8.40 -9.58 10.61
C CYS A 152 7.12 -9.19 9.88
N TYR A 153 6.97 -7.91 9.55
CA TYR A 153 5.82 -7.42 8.81
C TYR A 153 5.74 -8.04 7.42
N TYR A 154 6.85 -8.06 6.66
CA TYR A 154 6.92 -8.69 5.35
C TYR A 154 6.39 -10.13 5.37
N LYS A 155 6.87 -10.94 6.32
CA LYS A 155 6.45 -12.34 6.46
C LYS A 155 4.95 -12.45 6.76
N SER A 156 4.44 -11.59 7.64
CA SER A 156 3.02 -11.60 8.02
C SER A 156 2.11 -11.23 6.86
N VAL A 157 2.43 -10.15 6.12
CA VAL A 157 1.61 -9.73 4.97
C VAL A 157 1.74 -10.68 3.79
N LEU A 158 2.89 -11.32 3.60
CA LEU A 158 3.06 -12.35 2.59
C LEU A 158 2.14 -13.57 2.87
N SER A 159 1.98 -13.96 4.13
CA SER A 159 1.03 -14.99 4.54
C SER A 159 -0.42 -14.60 4.23
N VAL A 160 -0.81 -13.37 4.56
CA VAL A 160 -2.14 -12.83 4.23
C VAL A 160 -2.37 -12.79 2.72
N GLY A 161 -1.35 -12.38 1.95
CA GLY A 161 -1.41 -12.36 0.49
C GLY A 161 -1.64 -13.75 -0.11
N ARG A 162 -0.99 -14.79 0.43
CA ARG A 162 -1.20 -16.19 0.01
C ARG A 162 -2.62 -16.66 0.28
N GLU A 163 -3.14 -16.38 1.46
CA GLU A 163 -4.53 -16.71 1.83
C GLU A 163 -5.54 -16.02 0.91
N LEU A 164 -5.35 -14.73 0.66
CA LEU A 164 -6.19 -13.97 -0.28
C LEU A 164 -6.13 -14.53 -1.70
N LEU A 165 -4.95 -14.95 -2.17
CA LEU A 165 -4.81 -15.56 -3.49
C LEU A 165 -5.57 -16.90 -3.58
N GLY A 166 -5.62 -17.69 -2.51
CA GLY A 166 -6.48 -18.88 -2.45
C GLY A 166 -7.95 -18.53 -2.58
N LEU A 167 -8.42 -17.51 -1.87
CA LEU A 167 -9.81 -17.03 -1.98
C LEU A 167 -10.10 -16.41 -3.37
N ILE A 168 -9.12 -15.75 -3.98
CA ILE A 168 -9.24 -15.22 -5.35
C ILE A 168 -9.30 -16.37 -6.37
N ALA A 169 -8.54 -17.46 -6.18
CA ALA A 169 -8.67 -18.64 -7.03
C ALA A 169 -10.10 -19.18 -6.99
N LEU A 170 -10.68 -19.37 -5.79
CA LEU A 170 -12.08 -19.77 -5.64
C LEU A 170 -13.05 -18.76 -6.27
N ALA A 171 -12.79 -17.45 -6.16
CA ALA A 171 -13.58 -16.40 -6.80
C ALA A 171 -13.56 -16.46 -8.33
N LEU A 172 -12.53 -17.06 -8.90
CA LEU A 172 -12.35 -17.31 -10.34
C LEU A 172 -12.83 -18.70 -10.78
N ASP A 173 -13.52 -19.43 -9.90
CA ASP A 173 -14.00 -20.80 -10.15
C ASP A 173 -12.84 -21.81 -10.36
N LEU A 174 -11.67 -21.55 -9.72
CA LEU A 174 -10.50 -22.41 -9.71
C LEU A 174 -10.35 -23.12 -8.34
N GLU A 175 -9.47 -24.14 -8.28
CA GLU A 175 -9.11 -24.77 -7.00
C GLU A 175 -8.38 -23.77 -6.09
N GLU A 176 -8.56 -23.87 -4.77
CA GLU A 176 -7.98 -22.93 -3.80
C GLU A 176 -6.45 -22.83 -3.90
N ASP A 177 -5.78 -23.93 -4.20
CA ASP A 177 -4.33 -24.05 -4.32
C ASP A 177 -3.79 -23.83 -5.76
N PHE A 178 -4.63 -23.34 -6.67
CA PHE A 178 -4.28 -23.17 -8.09
C PHE A 178 -2.95 -22.42 -8.29
N PHE A 179 -2.75 -21.29 -7.59
CA PHE A 179 -1.54 -20.49 -7.74
C PHE A 179 -0.28 -21.17 -7.17
N GLU A 180 -0.44 -22.07 -6.21
CA GLU A 180 0.64 -22.94 -5.72
C GLU A 180 0.98 -24.04 -6.74
N GLN A 181 -0.04 -24.70 -7.28
CA GLN A 181 0.12 -25.77 -8.26
C GLN A 181 0.84 -25.29 -9.54
N VAL A 182 0.57 -24.07 -10.01
CA VAL A 182 1.27 -23.49 -11.16
C VAL A 182 2.63 -22.88 -10.81
N GLY A 183 3.06 -22.96 -9.54
CA GLY A 183 4.34 -22.46 -9.07
C GLY A 183 4.44 -20.95 -8.90
N ALA A 184 3.34 -20.21 -9.03
CA ALA A 184 3.33 -18.74 -8.94
C ALA A 184 3.74 -18.23 -7.54
N LEU A 185 3.63 -19.06 -6.51
CA LEU A 185 3.94 -18.72 -5.12
C LEU A 185 5.27 -19.30 -4.61
N ASN A 186 6.08 -19.95 -5.46
CA ASN A 186 7.36 -20.55 -5.04
C ASN A 186 8.42 -19.49 -4.71
N ASP A 187 8.51 -18.43 -5.49
CA ASP A 187 9.40 -17.28 -5.26
C ASP A 187 8.65 -15.99 -5.66
N PRO A 188 7.64 -15.56 -4.89
CA PRO A 188 6.76 -14.48 -5.26
C PRO A 188 7.50 -13.15 -5.28
N ALA A 189 7.33 -12.38 -6.35
CA ALA A 189 7.87 -11.03 -6.48
C ALA A 189 7.06 -10.06 -5.60
N ALA A 190 7.11 -10.25 -4.28
CA ALA A 190 6.45 -9.41 -3.31
C ALA A 190 7.36 -8.27 -2.85
N VAL A 191 6.84 -7.06 -2.78
CA VAL A 191 7.56 -5.85 -2.39
C VAL A 191 6.73 -5.10 -1.35
N VAL A 192 7.37 -4.65 -0.28
CA VAL A 192 6.79 -3.67 0.64
C VAL A 192 7.26 -2.29 0.23
N ARG A 193 6.31 -1.38 0.14
CA ARG A 193 6.56 0.03 -0.13
C ARG A 193 6.10 0.88 1.05
N LEU A 194 7.04 1.55 1.71
CA LEU A 194 6.74 2.58 2.69
C LEU A 194 6.57 3.91 1.95
N LEU A 195 5.47 4.61 2.22
CA LEU A 195 5.16 5.90 1.61
C LEU A 195 5.08 6.98 2.70
N HIS A 196 5.74 8.09 2.46
CA HIS A 196 5.65 9.29 3.28
C HIS A 196 5.19 10.47 2.43
N TYR A 197 4.08 11.08 2.82
CA TYR A 197 3.51 12.28 2.23
C TYR A 197 3.76 13.44 3.20
N PRO A 198 4.78 14.27 2.98
CA PRO A 198 5.01 15.45 3.82
C PRO A 198 3.86 16.42 3.63
N GLY A 199 3.39 17.04 4.72
CA GLY A 199 2.23 17.95 4.69
C GLY A 199 2.47 19.28 3.99
N GLU A 200 3.73 19.64 3.74
CA GLU A 200 4.09 20.88 3.07
C GLU A 200 3.90 20.74 1.56
N VAL A 201 2.84 21.37 1.06
CA VAL A 201 2.70 21.62 -0.39
C VAL A 201 3.48 22.89 -0.68
N ILE A 202 4.49 22.80 -1.55
CA ILE A 202 5.11 24.00 -2.11
C ILE A 202 3.97 24.80 -2.74
N SER A 203 3.69 26.00 -2.18
CA SER A 203 2.68 26.91 -2.73
C SER A 203 3.16 27.38 -4.09
N SER A 204 2.73 26.70 -5.11
CA SER A 204 2.95 27.08 -6.50
C SER A 204 1.61 26.90 -7.22
N ASP A 205 1.38 27.69 -8.25
CA ASP A 205 0.23 27.59 -9.15
C ASP A 205 0.15 26.27 -9.92
N VAL A 206 0.93 25.26 -9.49
CA VAL A 206 1.01 23.94 -10.10
C VAL A 206 0.25 22.95 -9.21
N GLU A 207 -0.74 22.27 -9.76
CA GLU A 207 -1.42 21.17 -9.08
C GLU A 207 -0.41 20.08 -8.70
N THR A 208 -0.26 19.84 -7.39
CA THR A 208 0.65 18.82 -6.86
C THR A 208 -0.17 17.77 -6.13
N TYR A 209 -0.10 16.53 -6.60
CA TYR A 209 -0.75 15.39 -5.98
C TYR A 209 0.27 14.65 -5.10
N GLY A 210 -0.19 14.05 -4.01
CA GLY A 210 0.60 13.08 -3.24
C GLY A 210 0.91 11.83 -4.07
N ALA A 211 -0.10 11.34 -4.78
CA ALA A 211 0.01 10.33 -5.81
C ALA A 211 -1.06 10.62 -6.86
N SER A 212 -0.69 10.71 -8.12
CA SER A 212 -1.65 10.85 -9.22
C SER A 212 -2.49 9.59 -9.39
N ALA A 213 -3.68 9.73 -10.00
CA ALA A 213 -4.55 8.58 -10.25
C ALA A 213 -3.83 7.54 -11.11
N HIS A 214 -3.83 6.29 -10.66
CA HIS A 214 -3.19 5.16 -11.33
C HIS A 214 -3.88 3.85 -10.92
N SER A 215 -3.58 2.79 -11.65
CA SER A 215 -3.84 1.42 -11.22
C SER A 215 -2.53 0.77 -10.75
N ASP A 216 -2.65 -0.12 -9.77
CA ASP A 216 -1.49 -0.83 -9.24
C ASP A 216 -0.99 -1.93 -10.18
N TYR A 217 0.31 -2.23 -10.11
CA TYR A 217 0.89 -3.37 -10.78
C TYR A 217 0.75 -4.64 -9.92
N GLY A 218 0.64 -5.78 -10.56
CA GLY A 218 0.55 -7.07 -9.88
C GLY A 218 -0.87 -7.56 -9.68
N MET A 219 -1.00 -8.69 -8.98
CA MET A 219 -2.30 -9.36 -8.80
C MET A 219 -3.10 -8.76 -7.65
N VAL A 220 -2.42 -8.34 -6.57
CA VAL A 220 -3.04 -7.85 -5.34
C VAL A 220 -2.13 -6.83 -4.69
N THR A 221 -2.69 -5.72 -4.25
CA THR A 221 -2.04 -4.74 -3.38
C THR A 221 -2.69 -4.75 -2.01
N LEU A 222 -1.88 -4.93 -0.96
CA LEU A 222 -2.31 -4.81 0.43
C LEU A 222 -1.92 -3.42 0.93
N LEU A 223 -2.90 -2.57 1.22
CA LEU A 223 -2.67 -1.20 1.65
C LEU A 223 -2.98 -1.04 3.14
N LEU A 224 -2.00 -0.59 3.91
CA LEU A 224 -2.14 -0.19 5.30
C LEU A 224 -1.99 1.33 5.41
N THR A 225 -2.96 2.01 6.04
CA THR A 225 -2.95 3.46 6.24
C THR A 225 -2.88 3.82 7.72
N ASP A 226 -2.30 4.98 8.05
CA ASP A 226 -2.21 5.49 9.43
C ASP A 226 -3.49 6.20 9.90
N GLY A 227 -4.57 6.14 9.10
CA GLY A 227 -5.86 6.74 9.41
C GLY A 227 -5.96 8.24 9.05
N VAL A 228 -4.91 8.85 8.51
CA VAL A 228 -4.99 10.23 8.01
C VAL A 228 -5.76 10.26 6.69
N PRO A 229 -6.82 11.06 6.56
CA PRO A 229 -7.61 11.16 5.34
C PRO A 229 -6.80 11.66 4.14
N GLY A 230 -7.15 11.22 2.92
CA GLY A 230 -6.52 11.73 1.69
C GLY A 230 -6.44 10.72 0.57
N LEU A 231 -6.59 9.42 0.86
CA LEU A 231 -6.69 8.41 -0.19
C LEU A 231 -8.05 8.53 -0.89
N GLN A 232 -8.03 8.55 -2.21
CA GLN A 232 -9.22 8.56 -3.06
C GLN A 232 -9.18 7.35 -3.98
N VAL A 233 -10.33 6.69 -4.12
CA VAL A 233 -10.52 5.59 -5.06
C VAL A 233 -11.47 6.05 -6.15
N TYR A 234 -11.05 5.94 -7.39
CA TYR A 234 -11.89 6.22 -8.56
C TYR A 234 -12.52 4.91 -9.04
N ILE A 235 -13.83 4.80 -8.86
CA ILE A 235 -14.61 3.76 -9.53
C ILE A 235 -15.01 4.34 -10.89
N ILE A 236 -14.88 3.57 -11.96
CA ILE A 236 -14.96 4.00 -13.38
C ILE A 236 -16.12 4.94 -13.71
N TRP A 237 -17.15 5.01 -12.88
CA TRP A 237 -18.36 5.82 -13.10
C TRP A 237 -18.66 6.89 -12.04
N LEU A 238 -17.87 6.95 -10.94
CA LEU A 238 -18.12 7.91 -9.85
C LEU A 238 -16.81 8.24 -9.11
N PRO A 239 -16.38 9.51 -9.06
CA PRO A 239 -15.29 9.92 -8.18
C PRO A 239 -15.78 9.86 -6.73
N LEU A 240 -15.22 8.96 -5.95
CA LEU A 240 -15.54 8.78 -4.53
C LEU A 240 -14.30 9.02 -3.69
N SER A 241 -14.42 9.91 -2.71
CA SER A 241 -13.38 10.08 -1.70
C SER A 241 -13.73 9.25 -0.46
N PHE A 242 -12.82 8.39 -0.03
CA PHE A 242 -12.97 7.58 1.17
C PHE A 242 -12.00 8.05 2.25
N SER A 243 -12.47 8.08 3.49
CA SER A 243 -11.62 8.25 4.66
C SER A 243 -11.25 6.86 5.18
N PHE A 244 -10.02 6.46 4.98
CA PHE A 244 -9.50 5.17 5.44
C PHE A 244 -8.90 5.34 6.84
N HIS A 245 -9.31 4.49 7.79
CA HIS A 245 -8.83 4.52 9.17
C HIS A 245 -8.14 3.19 9.47
N GLY A 246 -6.80 3.18 9.56
CA GLY A 246 -5.97 2.14 10.15
C GLY A 246 -6.34 0.67 9.85
N LYS A 247 -6.89 0.38 8.66
CA LYS A 247 -7.32 -0.97 8.26
C LYS A 247 -6.55 -1.43 7.04
N LEU A 248 -6.33 -2.72 6.96
CA LEU A 248 -5.76 -3.33 5.76
C LEU A 248 -6.80 -3.32 4.64
N HIS A 249 -6.40 -2.87 3.47
CA HIS A 249 -7.20 -2.78 2.27
C HIS A 249 -6.58 -3.63 1.18
N VAL A 250 -7.38 -4.09 0.25
CA VAL A 250 -6.92 -4.82 -0.94
C VAL A 250 -7.44 -4.12 -2.17
N SER A 251 -6.53 -3.84 -3.11
CA SER A 251 -6.86 -3.47 -4.49
C SER A 251 -6.50 -4.61 -5.44
N SER A 252 -7.26 -4.80 -6.44
CA SER A 252 -7.07 -5.80 -7.49
C SER A 252 -7.23 -5.18 -8.86
#